data_c0ef2234c521970dc1fad00f8968ffc2
#
_entry.id   c0ef2234c521970dc1fad00f8968ffc2
#
_cell.length_a   1.000
_cell.length_b   1.000
_cell.length_c   1.000
_cell.angle_alpha   90.00
_cell.angle_beta   90.00
_cell.angle_gamma   90.00
#
_symmetry.space_group_name_H-M   'P 1'
#
loop_
_entity.id
_entity.type
_entity.pdbx_description
1 polymer ?
#
loop_
_entity_poly.entity_id
_entity_poly.type
_entity_poly.pdbx_seq_one_letter_code
_entity_poly.pdbx_strand_id
1 'polypeptide(L)'
;EQLAGRIGVPEDALVRTVEEFNGFARSGVDERFGRGDAPWDRVIAHVVEPHTDGPNKCLGVLDSPPYYAVQVVVTDLGTKGGVRTDPRARVLRPDGSVIEGLYASGNTMAPATGRIYPGAGGPIGCAMAFSWLAALDMAGAPSPLATSS
;
A
#
# COMPACT_ATOMS: atom_id res chain seq x y z
N GLU A 1 25.45 -17.83 -9.86
CA GLU A 1 26.85 -17.40 -9.57
C GLU A 1 26.99 -15.87 -9.76
N GLN A 2 26.97 -15.38 -11.00
CA GLN A 2 27.22 -13.94 -11.29
C GLN A 2 26.30 -12.99 -10.51
N LEU A 3 25.02 -13.31 -10.33
CA LEU A 3 24.06 -12.47 -9.61
C LEU A 3 24.41 -12.37 -8.11
N ALA A 4 24.80 -13.48 -7.49
CA ALA A 4 25.21 -13.51 -6.08
C ALA A 4 26.38 -12.55 -5.80
N GLY A 5 27.39 -12.59 -6.66
CA GLY A 5 28.53 -11.68 -6.57
C GLY A 5 28.15 -10.21 -6.72
N ARG A 6 27.19 -9.89 -7.62
CA ARG A 6 26.72 -8.51 -7.82
C ARG A 6 25.91 -7.94 -6.66
N ILE A 7 25.16 -8.79 -5.95
CA ILE A 7 24.32 -8.38 -4.81
C ILE A 7 25.00 -8.61 -3.46
N GLY A 8 26.23 -9.15 -3.45
CA GLY A 8 27.04 -9.30 -2.26
C GLY A 8 26.54 -10.38 -1.28
N VAL A 9 25.93 -11.47 -1.79
CA VAL A 9 25.48 -12.59 -0.96
C VAL A 9 26.28 -13.86 -1.29
N PRO A 10 26.44 -14.83 -0.34
CA PRO A 10 27.06 -16.11 -0.64
C PRO A 10 26.31 -16.86 -1.73
N GLU A 11 27.05 -17.38 -2.70
CA GLU A 11 26.47 -18.05 -3.87
C GLU A 11 25.63 -19.28 -3.49
N ASP A 12 26.15 -20.12 -2.63
CA ASP A 12 25.48 -21.33 -2.15
C ASP A 12 24.18 -21.02 -1.38
N ALA A 13 24.14 -19.90 -0.65
CA ALA A 13 22.95 -19.44 0.02
C ALA A 13 21.86 -18.97 -0.96
N LEU A 14 22.26 -18.23 -2.01
CA LEU A 14 21.32 -17.80 -3.05
C LEU A 14 20.76 -18.99 -3.82
N VAL A 15 21.61 -19.95 -4.20
CA VAL A 15 21.19 -21.17 -4.91
C VAL A 15 20.17 -21.94 -4.08
N ARG A 16 20.49 -22.26 -2.82
CA ARG A 16 19.55 -22.95 -1.92
C ARG A 16 18.23 -22.22 -1.77
N THR A 17 18.26 -20.89 -1.63
CA THR A 17 17.04 -20.09 -1.50
C THR A 17 16.17 -20.18 -2.75
N VAL A 18 16.77 -20.12 -3.94
CA VAL A 18 16.04 -20.24 -5.21
C VAL A 18 15.48 -21.65 -5.41
N GLU A 19 16.26 -22.69 -5.07
CA GLU A 19 15.80 -24.08 -5.17
C GLU A 19 14.61 -24.34 -4.23
N GLU A 20 14.69 -23.90 -2.97
CA GLU A 20 13.60 -23.98 -1.99
C GLU A 20 12.35 -23.25 -2.50
N PHE A 21 12.51 -21.99 -2.94
CA PHE A 21 11.43 -21.20 -3.50
C PHE A 21 10.78 -21.86 -4.73
N ASN A 22 11.59 -22.40 -5.64
CA ASN A 22 11.09 -23.13 -6.80
C ASN A 22 10.32 -24.41 -6.41
N GLY A 23 10.72 -25.05 -5.31
CA GLY A 23 9.96 -26.15 -4.70
C GLY A 23 8.55 -25.70 -4.28
N PHE A 24 8.46 -24.59 -3.55
CA PHE A 24 7.17 -23.98 -3.14
C PHE A 24 6.33 -23.56 -4.35
N ALA A 25 6.95 -22.95 -5.36
CA ALA A 25 6.23 -22.54 -6.57
C ALA A 25 5.62 -23.73 -7.33
N ARG A 26 6.31 -24.87 -7.38
CA ARG A 26 5.81 -26.09 -8.04
C ARG A 26 4.73 -26.80 -7.20
N SER A 27 4.89 -26.86 -5.88
CA SER A 27 3.91 -27.47 -4.97
C SER A 27 2.67 -26.58 -4.77
N GLY A 28 2.82 -25.28 -4.92
CA GLY A 28 1.81 -24.28 -4.61
C GLY A 28 1.72 -23.91 -3.13
N VAL A 29 2.59 -24.45 -2.29
CA VAL A 29 2.60 -24.23 -0.84
C VAL A 29 3.91 -23.60 -0.41
N ASP A 30 3.86 -22.43 0.17
CA ASP A 30 5.01 -21.76 0.79
C ASP A 30 5.06 -22.12 2.28
N GLU A 31 5.79 -23.15 2.61
CA GLU A 31 5.93 -23.63 4.00
C GLU A 31 6.67 -22.65 4.92
N ARG A 32 7.36 -21.66 4.34
CA ARG A 32 8.19 -20.74 5.11
C ARG A 32 7.49 -19.46 5.50
N PHE A 33 6.71 -18.87 4.59
CA PHE A 33 6.06 -17.57 4.76
C PHE A 33 4.55 -17.60 4.50
N GLY A 34 3.98 -18.70 4.04
CA GLY A 34 2.55 -18.82 3.78
C GLY A 34 2.04 -17.89 2.67
N ARG A 35 2.90 -17.53 1.69
CA ARG A 35 2.48 -16.65 0.58
C ARG A 35 1.35 -17.27 -0.23
N GLY A 36 0.24 -16.54 -0.36
CA GLY A 36 -0.97 -17.03 -1.02
C GLY A 36 -1.99 -17.66 -0.07
N ASP A 37 -1.69 -17.83 1.21
CA ASP A 37 -2.64 -18.37 2.20
C ASP A 37 -3.68 -17.31 2.58
N ALA A 38 -3.26 -16.06 2.75
CA ALA A 38 -4.17 -14.99 3.08
C ALA A 38 -5.05 -14.58 1.88
N PRO A 39 -6.34 -14.26 2.11
CA PRO A 39 -7.20 -13.75 1.04
C PRO A 39 -6.63 -12.51 0.35
N TRP A 40 -5.92 -11.66 1.09
CA TRP A 40 -5.28 -10.44 0.57
C TRP A 40 -4.17 -10.75 -0.43
N ASP A 41 -3.34 -11.74 -0.18
CA ASP A 41 -2.28 -12.17 -1.10
C ASP A 41 -2.86 -12.55 -2.46
N ARG A 42 -3.98 -13.31 -2.44
CA ARG A 42 -4.68 -13.74 -3.65
C ARG A 42 -5.29 -12.57 -4.42
N VAL A 43 -5.87 -11.58 -3.73
CA VAL A 43 -6.40 -10.37 -4.36
C VAL A 43 -5.28 -9.59 -5.03
N ILE A 44 -4.16 -9.38 -4.35
CA ILE A 44 -3.01 -8.65 -4.92
C ILE A 44 -2.43 -9.40 -6.12
N ALA A 45 -2.29 -10.71 -6.05
CA ALA A 45 -1.80 -11.52 -7.17
C ALA A 45 -2.69 -11.38 -8.42
N HIS A 46 -4.01 -11.26 -8.26
CA HIS A 46 -4.93 -10.99 -9.39
C HIS A 46 -4.81 -9.58 -9.96
N VAL A 47 -4.61 -8.57 -9.09
CA VAL A 47 -4.48 -7.16 -9.52
C VAL A 47 -3.19 -6.90 -10.29
N VAL A 48 -2.12 -7.61 -9.93
CA VAL A 48 -0.77 -7.41 -10.52
C VAL A 48 -0.54 -8.31 -11.75
N GLU A 49 -1.54 -9.07 -12.18
CA GLU A 49 -1.45 -10.08 -13.24
C GLU A 49 -0.33 -11.11 -12.97
N PRO A 50 -0.65 -12.26 -12.40
CA PRO A 50 0.36 -13.27 -12.10
C PRO A 50 0.98 -13.80 -13.40
N HIS A 51 2.28 -13.66 -13.52
CA HIS A 51 3.07 -14.21 -14.63
C HIS A 51 3.41 -15.69 -14.40
N THR A 52 2.49 -16.44 -13.82
CA THR A 52 2.69 -17.86 -13.51
C THR A 52 1.42 -18.67 -13.75
N ASP A 53 1.59 -19.83 -14.38
CA ASP A 53 0.55 -20.85 -14.55
C ASP A 53 0.53 -21.84 -13.39
N GLY A 54 1.40 -21.65 -12.40
CA GLY A 54 1.50 -22.51 -11.22
C GLY A 54 0.22 -22.55 -10.37
N PRO A 55 0.14 -23.52 -9.45
CA PRO A 55 -1.04 -23.74 -8.60
C PRO A 55 -1.30 -22.59 -7.63
N ASN A 56 -0.27 -21.81 -7.27
CA ASN A 56 -0.36 -20.63 -6.42
C ASN A 56 0.06 -19.40 -7.22
N LYS A 57 -0.87 -18.46 -7.43
CA LYS A 57 -0.63 -17.26 -8.23
C LYS A 57 0.32 -16.24 -7.55
N CYS A 58 0.67 -16.45 -6.28
CA CYS A 58 1.66 -15.67 -5.55
C CYS A 58 3.09 -16.20 -5.72
N LEU A 59 3.27 -17.34 -6.39
CA LEU A 59 4.54 -18.04 -6.54
C LEU A 59 4.79 -18.38 -8.01
N GLY A 60 5.94 -17.98 -8.53
CA GLY A 60 6.38 -18.34 -9.87
C GLY A 60 7.79 -18.92 -9.85
N VAL A 61 8.05 -19.98 -10.64
CA VAL A 61 9.38 -20.56 -10.70
C VAL A 61 10.41 -19.59 -11.30
N LEU A 62 11.60 -19.61 -10.74
CA LEU A 62 12.76 -18.83 -11.19
C LEU A 62 13.74 -19.80 -11.90
N ASP A 63 13.45 -20.18 -13.13
CA ASP A 63 14.21 -21.19 -13.87
C ASP A 63 14.75 -20.72 -15.23
N SER A 64 14.37 -19.51 -15.66
CA SER A 64 14.73 -18.99 -16.97
C SER A 64 15.42 -17.61 -16.87
N PRO A 65 16.64 -17.45 -17.40
CA PRO A 65 17.31 -16.14 -17.48
C PRO A 65 16.60 -15.20 -18.47
N PRO A 66 16.83 -13.86 -18.36
CA PRO A 66 17.76 -13.20 -17.42
C PRO A 66 17.15 -13.05 -16.02
N TYR A 67 18.04 -13.11 -15.00
CA TYR A 67 17.63 -12.91 -13.60
C TYR A 67 17.96 -11.47 -13.16
N TYR A 68 17.04 -10.90 -12.38
CA TYR A 68 17.17 -9.56 -11.82
C TYR A 68 17.05 -9.62 -10.30
N ALA A 69 17.76 -8.74 -9.61
CA ALA A 69 17.63 -8.52 -8.19
C ALA A 69 17.36 -7.04 -7.91
N VAL A 70 16.41 -6.76 -7.02
CA VAL A 70 16.13 -5.42 -6.53
C VAL A 70 16.27 -5.41 -5.02
N GLN A 71 16.83 -4.34 -4.49
CA GLN A 71 16.88 -4.15 -3.06
C GLN A 71 15.50 -3.73 -2.54
N VAL A 72 14.98 -4.50 -1.58
CA VAL A 72 13.73 -4.18 -0.89
C VAL A 72 14.07 -3.48 0.43
N VAL A 73 13.50 -2.31 0.63
CA VAL A 73 13.65 -1.52 1.86
C VAL A 73 12.29 -1.27 2.49
N VAL A 74 12.27 -1.14 3.81
CA VAL A 74 11.06 -0.77 4.53
C VAL A 74 10.77 0.70 4.31
N THR A 75 9.55 1.01 3.88
CA THR A 75 9.05 2.37 3.70
C THR A 75 7.56 2.40 4.03
N ASP A 76 6.97 3.59 4.07
CA ASP A 76 5.55 3.78 4.27
C ASP A 76 4.88 4.46 3.07
N LEU A 77 3.56 4.28 2.94
CA LEU A 77 2.72 4.93 1.94
C LEU A 77 2.01 6.17 2.50
N GLY A 78 2.11 6.39 3.79
CA GLY A 78 1.50 7.52 4.44
C GLY A 78 1.30 7.35 5.93
N THR A 79 1.22 8.48 6.59
CA THR A 79 1.07 8.57 8.05
C THR A 79 -0.36 8.21 8.48
N LYS A 80 -0.48 7.49 9.60
CA LYS A 80 -1.76 7.21 10.27
C LYS A 80 -1.99 8.11 11.49
N GLY A 81 -1.41 9.30 11.46
CA GLY A 81 -1.59 10.41 12.38
C GLY A 81 -1.81 11.69 11.60
N GLY A 82 -1.80 12.83 12.30
CA GLY A 82 -1.96 14.15 11.68
C GLY A 82 -2.94 15.03 12.44
N VAL A 83 -3.17 16.25 11.92
CA VAL A 83 -4.11 17.19 12.52
C VAL A 83 -5.54 16.72 12.30
N ARG A 84 -6.38 16.89 13.33
CA ARG A 84 -7.81 16.59 13.21
C ARG A 84 -8.49 17.64 12.34
N THR A 85 -9.37 17.21 11.47
CA THR A 85 -10.18 18.09 10.64
C THR A 85 -11.67 17.78 10.78
N ASP A 86 -12.50 18.72 10.44
CA ASP A 86 -13.93 18.50 10.20
C ASP A 86 -14.18 17.93 8.77
N PRO A 87 -15.43 17.59 8.42
CA PRO A 87 -15.75 17.09 7.07
C PRO A 87 -15.44 18.05 5.91
N ARG A 88 -15.21 19.34 6.18
CA ARG A 88 -14.80 20.35 5.20
C ARG A 88 -13.28 20.52 5.12
N ALA A 89 -12.52 19.63 5.78
CA ALA A 89 -11.06 19.66 5.89
C ALA A 89 -10.50 20.86 6.69
N ARG A 90 -11.33 21.58 7.47
CA ARG A 90 -10.87 22.66 8.36
C ARG A 90 -10.21 22.04 9.59
N VAL A 91 -9.06 22.56 9.98
CA VAL A 91 -8.31 22.05 11.13
C VAL A 91 -9.01 22.40 12.43
N LEU A 92 -9.06 21.44 13.35
CA LEU A 92 -9.70 21.57 14.65
C LEU A 92 -8.67 21.71 15.77
N ARG A 93 -8.97 22.56 16.75
CA ARG A 93 -8.27 22.62 18.04
C ARG A 93 -8.61 21.38 18.90
N PRO A 94 -7.89 21.15 20.00
CA PRO A 94 -8.19 20.05 20.92
C PRO A 94 -9.64 20.11 21.49
N ASP A 95 -10.19 21.29 21.67
CA ASP A 95 -11.56 21.51 22.15
C ASP A 95 -12.64 21.30 21.08
N GLY A 96 -12.23 21.01 19.83
CA GLY A 96 -13.12 20.80 18.70
C GLY A 96 -13.50 22.06 17.92
N SER A 97 -13.06 23.24 18.34
CA SER A 97 -13.29 24.48 17.60
C SER A 97 -12.42 24.55 16.34
N VAL A 98 -12.94 25.21 15.29
CA VAL A 98 -12.20 25.37 14.02
C VAL A 98 -11.08 26.41 14.18
N ILE A 99 -9.93 26.14 13.57
CA ILE A 99 -8.91 27.16 13.33
C ILE A 99 -9.23 27.81 11.99
N GLU A 100 -9.75 29.05 12.04
CA GLU A 100 -10.16 29.76 10.84
C GLU A 100 -9.02 29.92 9.82
N GLY A 101 -9.32 29.67 8.55
CA GLY A 101 -8.37 29.79 7.45
C GLY A 101 -7.33 28.65 7.36
N LEU A 102 -7.37 27.68 8.26
CA LEU A 102 -6.41 26.56 8.24
C LEU A 102 -7.10 25.26 7.78
N TYR A 103 -6.56 24.68 6.72
CA TYR A 103 -7.05 23.42 6.12
C TYR A 103 -5.95 22.38 6.06
N ALA A 104 -6.32 21.12 6.10
CA ALA A 104 -5.40 20.00 5.91
C ALA A 104 -6.07 18.83 5.18
N SER A 105 -5.29 18.15 4.32
CA SER A 105 -5.72 16.95 3.60
C SER A 105 -4.56 15.99 3.41
N GLY A 106 -4.84 14.81 2.86
CA GLY A 106 -3.83 13.78 2.60
C GLY A 106 -3.11 13.32 3.86
N ASN A 107 -1.79 13.09 3.74
CA ASN A 107 -0.98 12.59 4.85
C ASN A 107 -0.77 13.58 6.01
N THR A 108 -1.14 14.85 5.83
CA THR A 108 -1.05 15.87 6.88
C THR A 108 -2.24 15.80 7.84
N MET A 109 -3.41 15.38 7.37
CA MET A 109 -4.59 15.24 8.23
C MET A 109 -4.66 13.86 8.89
N ALA A 110 -5.32 13.79 10.04
CA ALA A 110 -5.69 12.51 10.65
C ALA A 110 -6.59 11.73 9.68
N PRO A 111 -6.22 10.49 9.33
CA PRO A 111 -6.86 9.79 8.24
C PRO A 111 -8.31 9.40 8.56
N ALA A 112 -9.22 9.61 7.61
CA ALA A 112 -10.61 9.17 7.70
C ALA A 112 -10.76 7.65 7.86
N THR A 113 -9.76 6.90 7.41
CA THR A 113 -9.69 5.42 7.54
C THR A 113 -9.20 4.93 8.91
N GLY A 114 -8.87 5.84 9.82
CA GLY A 114 -8.29 5.49 11.12
C GLY A 114 -6.92 4.83 10.99
N ARG A 115 -6.70 3.73 11.70
CA ARG A 115 -5.40 3.03 11.76
C ARG A 115 -5.16 2.03 10.64
N ILE A 116 -6.14 1.81 9.77
CA ILE A 116 -6.05 0.80 8.73
C ILE A 116 -5.64 1.40 7.37
N TYR A 117 -5.00 0.58 6.55
CA TYR A 117 -4.79 0.85 5.14
C TYR A 117 -5.92 0.19 4.35
N PRO A 118 -6.80 0.96 3.68
CA PRO A 118 -7.99 0.40 3.03
C PRO A 118 -7.71 -0.28 1.69
N GLY A 119 -6.47 -0.17 1.19
CA GLY A 119 -6.08 -0.73 -0.10
C GLY A 119 -5.59 0.32 -1.09
N ALA A 120 -5.31 -0.14 -2.31
CA ALA A 120 -4.81 0.70 -3.39
C ALA A 120 -5.76 1.86 -3.70
N GLY A 121 -5.20 3.04 -3.88
CA GLY A 121 -5.96 4.28 -4.10
C GLY A 121 -6.47 4.97 -2.83
N GLY A 122 -6.47 4.30 -1.68
CA GLY A 122 -6.96 4.86 -0.43
C GLY A 122 -6.31 6.21 -0.04
N PRO A 123 -4.98 6.33 0.01
CA PRO A 123 -4.32 7.59 0.34
C PRO A 123 -4.64 8.70 -0.66
N ILE A 124 -4.58 8.40 -1.95
CA ILE A 124 -4.83 9.39 -3.02
C ILE A 124 -6.32 9.79 -3.04
N GLY A 125 -7.23 8.83 -2.95
CA GLY A 125 -8.68 9.09 -2.95
C GLY A 125 -9.10 9.98 -1.79
N CYS A 126 -8.64 9.67 -0.57
CA CYS A 126 -8.90 10.53 0.59
C CYS A 126 -8.29 11.93 0.42
N ALA A 127 -7.03 12.02 -0.06
CA ALA A 127 -6.38 13.30 -0.29
C ALA A 127 -7.17 14.17 -1.28
N MET A 128 -7.58 13.60 -2.42
CA MET A 128 -8.36 14.31 -3.44
C MET A 128 -9.71 14.77 -2.91
N ALA A 129 -10.45 13.89 -2.22
CA ALA A 129 -11.77 14.21 -1.68
C ALA A 129 -11.71 15.38 -0.68
N PHE A 130 -10.81 15.31 0.30
CA PHE A 130 -10.70 16.38 1.31
C PHE A 130 -10.09 17.66 0.76
N SER A 131 -9.16 17.60 -0.21
CA SER A 131 -8.66 18.80 -0.90
C SER A 131 -9.77 19.49 -1.69
N TRP A 132 -10.63 18.72 -2.35
CA TRP A 132 -11.77 19.29 -3.07
C TRP A 132 -12.79 19.94 -2.12
N LEU A 133 -13.13 19.30 -0.99
CA LEU A 133 -14.02 19.88 0.02
C LEU A 133 -13.43 21.16 0.63
N ALA A 134 -12.12 21.17 0.90
CA ALA A 134 -11.42 22.37 1.35
C ALA A 134 -11.53 23.52 0.33
N ALA A 135 -11.30 23.22 -0.95
CA ALA A 135 -11.38 24.22 -2.01
C ALA A 135 -12.78 24.81 -2.15
N LEU A 136 -13.84 23.99 -2.03
CA LEU A 136 -15.22 24.46 -2.04
C LEU A 136 -15.50 25.40 -0.85
N ASP A 137 -15.07 25.02 0.36
CA ASP A 137 -15.28 25.81 1.56
C ASP A 137 -14.53 27.15 1.48
N MET A 138 -13.27 27.16 1.03
CA MET A 138 -12.49 28.39 0.79
C MET A 138 -13.14 29.31 -0.24
N ALA A 139 -13.79 28.76 -1.25
CA ALA A 139 -14.50 29.52 -2.28
C ALA A 139 -15.90 29.97 -1.86
N GLY A 140 -16.38 29.65 -0.66
CA GLY A 140 -17.74 29.88 -0.22
C GLY A 140 -18.81 29.16 -1.05
N ALA A 141 -18.41 28.08 -1.74
CA ALA A 141 -19.30 27.29 -2.58
C ALA A 141 -20.18 26.35 -1.75
N PRO A 142 -21.38 25.97 -2.23
CA PRO A 142 -22.23 25.01 -1.55
C PRO A 142 -21.50 23.68 -1.32
N SER A 143 -21.56 23.16 -0.09
CA SER A 143 -20.98 21.87 0.24
C SER A 143 -21.89 20.73 -0.24
N PRO A 144 -21.37 19.73 -0.95
CA PRO A 144 -22.14 18.53 -1.32
C PRO A 144 -22.51 17.66 -0.10
N LEU A 145 -21.92 17.96 1.06
CA LEU A 145 -22.21 17.28 2.33
C LEU A 145 -23.39 17.95 3.10
N ALA A 146 -23.95 19.05 2.56
CA ALA A 146 -25.19 19.61 3.11
C ALA A 146 -26.33 18.64 2.81
N THR A 147 -26.65 17.78 3.76
CA THR A 147 -27.89 17.01 3.71
C THR A 147 -29.05 17.97 3.72
N SER A 148 -29.94 17.87 2.74
CA SER A 148 -31.28 18.45 2.82
C SER A 148 -31.93 17.93 4.09
N SER A 149 -32.08 18.80 5.07
CA SER A 149 -32.91 18.57 6.26
C SER A 149 -34.37 18.44 5.88
#